data_3730e76d9fc42953d1c41fc17eeb9982
#
_entry.id   3730e76d9fc42953d1c41fc17eeb9982
#
_cell.length_a   1.000
_cell.length_b   1.000
_cell.length_c   1.000
_cell.angle_alpha   90.00
_cell.angle_beta   90.00
_cell.angle_gamma   90.00
#
_symmetry.space_group_name_H-M   'P 1'
#
loop_
_entity.id
_entity.type
_entity.pdbx_description
1 polymer ?
#
loop_
_entity_poly.entity_id
_entity_poly.type
_entity_poly.pdbx_seq_one_letter_code
_entity_poly.pdbx_strand_id
1 'polypeptide(L)'
;MKFIKQSVSADIAKDKFDACFSVLTSEHRVVVKATRKFANSPKGFAEFAQWVSKREDSQVELVVIMEATGVYYENLAWTLHQAGRKVVVVLPNRAKQYVQSLGHKSKNDRLDARALAHMGAERDMEPWRPMSQQLFLLRKLTREHEQVQQMRTEVISRLHAECHSMLQGKSTVRRLRKTLQLHEAQLQAIQLEIAETIQADPLLSDKIKKVTTIKGVGLLTAATIVAETSGFALFTSQKQLTSYAGYDVVENQSGKRSGKEKISKQGNSHIRRILHMPALNAVSLNVPVCRALYERLTGKGKKKMVAYVAVQKKLLTLIYTLWKKDEGWQQDHYMRQEPKGDIQSLEAGASLSGVSAADKNTVAPAVARATQDEHPVPVGQELSFR
;
A
#
# COMPACT_ATOMS: atom_id res chain seq x y z
N MET A 1 7.20 -24.00 36.31
CA MET A 1 7.52 -22.80 35.49
C MET A 1 6.20 -22.17 35.10
N LYS A 2 5.93 -20.95 35.56
CA LYS A 2 4.65 -20.27 35.28
C LYS A 2 4.75 -19.59 33.91
N PHE A 3 3.71 -19.80 33.05
CA PHE A 3 3.64 -19.17 31.75
C PHE A 3 2.73 -17.95 31.81
N ILE A 4 3.08 -16.89 31.09
CA ILE A 4 2.31 -15.66 31.04
C ILE A 4 1.62 -15.43 29.68
N LYS A 5 2.08 -16.11 28.62
CA LYS A 5 1.47 -16.06 27.28
C LYS A 5 1.84 -17.31 26.49
N GLN A 6 0.95 -17.73 25.62
CA GLN A 6 1.15 -18.83 24.68
C GLN A 6 1.05 -18.30 23.25
N SER A 7 1.86 -18.82 22.36
CA SER A 7 1.85 -18.46 20.95
C SER A 7 2.01 -19.69 20.07
N VAL A 8 1.19 -19.76 19.05
CA VAL A 8 1.30 -20.78 17.99
C VAL A 8 1.45 -20.07 16.66
N SER A 9 2.52 -20.39 15.95
CA SER A 9 2.70 -19.88 14.60
C SER A 9 2.22 -20.88 13.55
N ALA A 10 1.86 -20.36 12.38
CA ALA A 10 1.70 -21.11 11.15
C ALA A 10 2.46 -20.38 10.03
N ASP A 11 3.53 -20.98 9.54
CA ASP A 11 4.24 -20.56 8.34
C ASP A 11 3.66 -21.33 7.14
N ILE A 12 2.92 -20.62 6.27
CA ILE A 12 1.93 -21.22 5.38
C ILE A 12 2.42 -21.19 3.93
N ALA A 13 2.48 -22.40 3.33
CA ALA A 13 2.66 -22.60 1.90
C ALA A 13 1.37 -23.14 1.26
N LYS A 14 1.38 -23.34 -0.06
CA LYS A 14 0.22 -23.80 -0.84
C LYS A 14 -0.38 -25.10 -0.29
N ASP A 15 0.43 -26.12 -0.07
CA ASP A 15 -0.05 -27.48 0.22
C ASP A 15 0.09 -27.87 1.71
N LYS A 16 0.91 -27.14 2.46
CA LYS A 16 1.26 -27.46 3.86
C LYS A 16 1.66 -26.21 4.63
N PHE A 17 1.68 -26.31 5.95
CA PHE A 17 2.26 -25.27 6.81
C PHE A 17 3.06 -25.89 7.96
N ASP A 18 4.10 -25.18 8.36
CA ASP A 18 4.91 -25.50 9.54
C ASP A 18 4.37 -24.74 10.75
N ALA A 19 4.07 -25.47 11.83
CA ALA A 19 3.57 -24.88 13.06
C ALA A 19 4.57 -25.01 14.19
N CYS A 20 4.63 -23.98 15.05
CA CYS A 20 5.47 -23.97 16.23
C CYS A 20 4.66 -23.46 17.43
N PHE A 21 4.61 -24.25 18.50
CA PHE A 21 4.01 -23.90 19.79
C PHE A 21 5.10 -23.40 20.74
N SER A 22 4.98 -22.17 21.21
CA SER A 22 5.90 -21.52 22.14
C SER A 22 5.16 -20.92 23.32
N VAL A 23 5.85 -20.78 24.43
CA VAL A 23 5.34 -20.15 25.65
C VAL A 23 6.30 -19.05 26.11
N LEU A 24 5.76 -17.98 26.65
CA LEU A 24 6.51 -16.94 27.34
C LEU A 24 6.47 -17.24 28.86
N THR A 25 7.63 -17.39 29.46
CA THR A 25 7.75 -17.66 30.90
C THR A 25 7.68 -16.35 31.72
N SER A 26 7.44 -16.48 33.03
CA SER A 26 7.51 -15.35 33.98
C SER A 26 8.88 -14.64 34.02
N GLU A 27 9.92 -15.31 33.53
CA GLU A 27 11.28 -14.74 33.39
C GLU A 27 11.49 -14.04 32.03
N HIS A 28 10.41 -13.77 31.28
CA HIS A 28 10.43 -13.20 29.92
C HIS A 28 11.27 -13.98 28.91
N ARG A 29 11.37 -15.29 29.07
CA ARG A 29 12.02 -16.18 28.10
C ARG A 29 10.99 -16.90 27.24
N VAL A 30 11.20 -16.91 25.93
CA VAL A 30 10.36 -17.69 25.02
C VAL A 30 10.93 -19.11 24.87
N VAL A 31 10.11 -20.09 25.17
CA VAL A 31 10.47 -21.52 25.10
C VAL A 31 9.62 -22.22 24.06
N VAL A 32 10.26 -22.84 23.07
CA VAL A 32 9.60 -23.69 22.07
C VAL A 32 9.23 -25.03 22.71
N LYS A 33 7.95 -25.37 22.68
CA LYS A 33 7.42 -26.63 23.26
C LYS A 33 7.27 -27.73 22.21
N ALA A 34 6.80 -27.38 21.01
CA ALA A 34 6.56 -28.36 19.97
C ALA A 34 6.58 -27.72 18.57
N THR A 35 6.93 -28.53 17.56
CA THR A 35 6.79 -28.15 16.14
C THR A 35 6.17 -29.33 15.40
N ARG A 36 5.28 -29.03 14.42
CA ARG A 36 4.66 -30.04 13.57
C ARG A 36 4.26 -29.44 12.21
N LYS A 37 4.24 -30.29 11.19
CA LYS A 37 3.72 -29.93 9.84
C LYS A 37 2.30 -30.42 9.67
N PHE A 38 1.50 -29.61 8.99
CA PHE A 38 0.10 -29.92 8.66
C PHE A 38 -0.17 -29.65 7.19
N ALA A 39 -1.16 -30.34 6.63
CA ALA A 39 -1.67 -30.04 5.31
C ALA A 39 -2.46 -28.72 5.33
N ASN A 40 -2.31 -27.89 4.30
CA ASN A 40 -3.13 -26.69 4.11
C ASN A 40 -4.51 -27.07 3.52
N SER A 41 -5.33 -27.74 4.30
CA SER A 41 -6.62 -28.28 3.95
C SER A 41 -7.57 -28.31 5.16
N PRO A 42 -8.89 -28.43 4.98
CA PRO A 42 -9.84 -28.51 6.09
C PRO A 42 -9.51 -29.59 7.11
N LYS A 43 -9.05 -30.78 6.64
CA LYS A 43 -8.60 -31.86 7.50
C LYS A 43 -7.36 -31.45 8.31
N GLY A 44 -6.36 -30.84 7.65
CA GLY A 44 -5.16 -30.35 8.33
C GLY A 44 -5.44 -29.24 9.33
N PHE A 45 -6.44 -28.41 9.10
CA PHE A 45 -6.88 -27.39 10.07
C PHE A 45 -7.49 -28.01 11.33
N ALA A 46 -8.31 -29.06 11.16
CA ALA A 46 -8.86 -29.82 12.30
C ALA A 46 -7.75 -30.51 13.11
N GLU A 47 -6.79 -31.15 12.44
CA GLU A 47 -5.63 -31.77 13.07
C GLU A 47 -4.78 -30.73 13.82
N PHE A 48 -4.57 -29.55 13.23
CA PHE A 48 -3.86 -28.44 13.85
C PHE A 48 -4.59 -27.94 15.10
N ALA A 49 -5.91 -27.73 15.03
CA ALA A 49 -6.71 -27.30 16.17
C ALA A 49 -6.61 -28.31 17.33
N GLN A 50 -6.72 -29.62 17.06
CA GLN A 50 -6.55 -30.66 18.06
C GLN A 50 -5.14 -30.68 18.65
N TRP A 51 -4.12 -30.49 17.81
CA TRP A 51 -2.73 -30.44 18.25
C TRP A 51 -2.46 -29.25 19.18
N VAL A 52 -3.10 -28.10 18.93
CA VAL A 52 -3.04 -26.93 19.79
C VAL A 52 -3.77 -27.19 21.10
N SER A 53 -5.03 -27.65 21.08
CA SER A 53 -5.85 -27.90 22.27
C SER A 53 -5.22 -28.92 23.26
N LYS A 54 -4.45 -29.87 22.76
CA LYS A 54 -3.69 -30.82 23.63
C LYS A 54 -2.53 -30.16 24.40
N ARG A 55 -2.15 -28.93 24.06
CA ARG A 55 -0.95 -28.23 24.59
C ARG A 55 -1.25 -26.93 25.28
N GLU A 56 -2.42 -26.35 24.96
CA GLU A 56 -2.80 -25.09 25.54
C GLU A 56 -3.19 -25.21 27.02
N ASP A 57 -2.79 -24.23 27.78
CA ASP A 57 -3.32 -23.98 29.11
C ASP A 57 -4.46 -22.96 28.98
N SER A 58 -5.68 -23.36 29.31
CA SER A 58 -6.87 -22.51 29.18
C SER A 58 -6.86 -21.27 30.07
N GLN A 59 -5.98 -21.23 31.07
CA GLN A 59 -5.84 -20.09 31.99
C GLN A 59 -4.88 -19.01 31.43
N VAL A 60 -4.17 -19.31 30.34
CA VAL A 60 -3.17 -18.44 29.75
C VAL A 60 -3.56 -18.06 28.34
N GLU A 61 -3.47 -16.75 28.02
CA GLU A 61 -3.79 -16.26 26.68
C GLU A 61 -2.99 -16.99 25.59
N LEU A 62 -3.71 -17.48 24.58
CA LEU A 62 -3.15 -18.12 23.39
C LEU A 62 -3.36 -17.22 22.16
N VAL A 63 -2.27 -16.90 21.45
CA VAL A 63 -2.29 -16.18 20.19
C VAL A 63 -1.86 -17.11 19.06
N VAL A 64 -2.63 -17.17 17.98
CA VAL A 64 -2.24 -17.85 16.75
C VAL A 64 -1.73 -16.79 15.76
N ILE A 65 -0.44 -16.88 15.41
CA ILE A 65 0.22 -15.91 14.53
C ILE A 65 0.59 -16.54 13.19
N MET A 66 0.35 -15.82 12.09
CA MET A 66 0.73 -16.24 10.75
C MET A 66 1.15 -15.06 9.88
N GLU A 67 1.95 -15.35 8.84
CA GLU A 67 2.35 -14.37 7.85
C GLU A 67 1.34 -14.29 6.71
N ALA A 68 1.04 -13.08 6.22
CA ALA A 68 0.18 -12.84 5.06
C ALA A 68 0.90 -13.19 3.75
N THR A 69 1.22 -14.46 3.54
CA THR A 69 1.90 -14.94 2.33
C THR A 69 0.89 -15.31 1.26
N GLY A 70 0.74 -14.42 0.25
CA GLY A 70 -0.23 -14.59 -0.83
C GLY A 70 -1.67 -14.74 -0.31
N VAL A 71 -2.38 -15.76 -0.81
CA VAL A 71 -3.77 -16.10 -0.41
C VAL A 71 -3.84 -17.34 0.47
N TYR A 72 -2.73 -18.03 0.69
CA TYR A 72 -2.73 -19.36 1.29
C TYR A 72 -3.07 -19.38 2.78
N TYR A 73 -2.88 -18.26 3.48
CA TYR A 73 -3.23 -18.12 4.90
C TYR A 73 -4.72 -17.90 5.15
N GLU A 74 -5.47 -17.41 4.16
CA GLU A 74 -6.82 -16.90 4.33
C GLU A 74 -7.79 -17.95 4.92
N ASN A 75 -7.76 -19.16 4.39
CA ASN A 75 -8.64 -20.24 4.85
C ASN A 75 -8.37 -20.67 6.30
N LEU A 76 -7.10 -20.82 6.68
CA LEU A 76 -6.74 -21.15 8.06
C LEU A 76 -7.10 -20.03 9.03
N ALA A 77 -6.77 -18.78 8.66
CA ALA A 77 -7.08 -17.60 9.48
C ALA A 77 -8.60 -17.47 9.70
N TRP A 78 -9.39 -17.66 8.65
CA TRP A 78 -10.85 -17.62 8.73
C TRP A 78 -11.40 -18.74 9.61
N THR A 79 -10.97 -19.97 9.42
CA THR A 79 -11.41 -21.13 10.23
C THR A 79 -11.11 -20.92 11.71
N LEU A 80 -9.92 -20.44 12.04
CA LEU A 80 -9.53 -20.18 13.44
C LEU A 80 -10.29 -19.01 14.05
N HIS A 81 -10.53 -17.94 13.26
CA HIS A 81 -11.33 -16.81 13.69
C HIS A 81 -12.78 -17.23 13.99
N GLN A 82 -13.40 -18.04 13.11
CA GLN A 82 -14.75 -18.59 13.36
C GLN A 82 -14.81 -19.47 14.60
N ALA A 83 -13.71 -20.16 14.92
CA ALA A 83 -13.58 -20.95 16.15
C ALA A 83 -13.27 -20.08 17.41
N GLY A 84 -13.36 -18.74 17.31
CA GLY A 84 -13.14 -17.82 18.42
C GLY A 84 -11.68 -17.67 18.86
N ARG A 85 -10.70 -18.13 18.05
CA ARG A 85 -9.28 -18.01 18.40
C ARG A 85 -8.76 -16.60 18.15
N LYS A 86 -7.88 -16.10 19.00
CA LYS A 86 -7.14 -14.86 18.77
C LYS A 86 -6.11 -15.09 17.66
N VAL A 87 -6.45 -14.70 16.44
CA VAL A 87 -5.57 -14.82 15.26
C VAL A 87 -4.88 -13.49 15.01
N VAL A 88 -3.59 -13.52 14.73
CA VAL A 88 -2.79 -12.36 14.31
C VAL A 88 -2.18 -12.66 12.95
N VAL A 89 -2.44 -11.80 11.98
CA VAL A 89 -1.86 -11.88 10.64
C VAL A 89 -0.88 -10.75 10.47
N VAL A 90 0.41 -11.10 10.30
CA VAL A 90 1.48 -10.12 10.15
C VAL A 90 1.87 -9.93 8.69
N LEU A 91 2.22 -8.70 8.33
CA LEU A 91 2.74 -8.41 6.99
C LEU A 91 4.13 -9.02 6.80
N PRO A 92 4.47 -9.52 5.59
CA PRO A 92 5.76 -10.14 5.30
C PRO A 92 6.97 -9.29 5.69
N ASN A 93 6.87 -7.98 5.48
CA ASN A 93 7.96 -7.06 5.86
C ASN A 93 8.20 -7.03 7.38
N ARG A 94 7.15 -7.08 8.19
CA ARG A 94 7.26 -7.12 9.65
C ARG A 94 7.82 -8.45 10.14
N ALA A 95 7.33 -9.56 9.58
CA ALA A 95 7.85 -10.88 9.87
C ALA A 95 9.35 -10.96 9.53
N LYS A 96 9.74 -10.56 8.32
CA LYS A 96 11.13 -10.51 7.86
C LYS A 96 12.03 -9.67 8.79
N GLN A 97 11.61 -8.45 9.15
CA GLN A 97 12.39 -7.58 10.04
C GLN A 97 12.57 -8.22 11.42
N TYR A 98 11.53 -8.88 11.92
CA TYR A 98 11.63 -9.57 13.21
C TYR A 98 12.59 -10.77 13.15
N VAL A 99 12.49 -11.62 12.12
CA VAL A 99 13.42 -12.72 11.88
C VAL A 99 14.87 -12.24 11.81
N GLN A 100 15.11 -11.12 11.10
CA GLN A 100 16.43 -10.50 11.01
C GLN A 100 16.94 -10.00 12.36
N SER A 101 16.07 -9.47 13.24
CA SER A 101 16.45 -9.00 14.57
C SER A 101 16.90 -10.11 15.50
N LEU A 102 16.49 -11.36 15.25
CA LEU A 102 16.92 -12.54 16.00
C LEU A 102 18.34 -13.01 15.63
N GLY A 103 18.97 -12.45 14.59
CA GLY A 103 20.35 -12.76 14.21
C GLY A 103 20.56 -14.14 13.58
N HIS A 104 19.49 -14.81 13.15
CA HIS A 104 19.63 -16.14 12.51
C HIS A 104 20.34 -16.02 11.16
N LYS A 105 21.42 -16.80 10.97
CA LYS A 105 22.19 -16.86 9.72
C LYS A 105 21.55 -17.78 8.66
N SER A 106 20.79 -18.78 9.11
CA SER A 106 20.14 -19.77 8.23
C SER A 106 18.67 -19.44 8.04
N LYS A 107 18.15 -19.74 6.85
CA LYS A 107 16.74 -19.58 6.51
C LYS A 107 16.15 -20.93 6.14
N ASN A 108 15.10 -21.37 6.85
CA ASN A 108 14.24 -22.49 6.48
C ASN A 108 12.87 -22.33 7.16
N ASP A 109 11.83 -22.97 6.62
CA ASP A 109 10.44 -22.86 7.06
C ASP A 109 10.27 -23.14 8.57
N ARG A 110 11.05 -24.07 9.12
CA ARG A 110 11.01 -24.42 10.55
C ARG A 110 11.57 -23.29 11.44
N LEU A 111 12.60 -22.57 10.99
CA LEU A 111 13.15 -21.41 11.69
C LEU A 111 12.21 -20.22 11.57
N ASP A 112 11.61 -20.03 10.41
CA ASP A 112 10.64 -18.95 10.17
C ASP A 112 9.39 -19.17 11.03
N ALA A 113 8.85 -20.40 11.11
CA ALA A 113 7.76 -20.74 12.05
C ALA A 113 8.15 -20.49 13.52
N ARG A 114 9.35 -20.85 13.94
CA ARG A 114 9.83 -20.59 15.31
C ARG A 114 9.93 -19.11 15.60
N ALA A 115 10.46 -18.32 14.67
CA ALA A 115 10.59 -16.88 14.81
C ALA A 115 9.22 -16.19 14.88
N LEU A 116 8.25 -16.64 14.06
CA LEU A 116 6.87 -16.15 14.16
C LEU A 116 6.25 -16.50 15.52
N ALA A 117 6.40 -17.72 16.03
CA ALA A 117 5.90 -18.10 17.35
C ALA A 117 6.55 -17.26 18.45
N HIS A 118 7.84 -16.98 18.35
CA HIS A 118 8.57 -16.09 19.25
C HIS A 118 7.99 -14.67 19.23
N MET A 119 7.75 -14.13 18.03
CA MET A 119 7.13 -12.82 17.84
C MET A 119 5.74 -12.73 18.49
N GLY A 120 4.91 -13.79 18.34
CA GLY A 120 3.57 -13.86 18.93
C GLY A 120 3.58 -13.95 20.45
N ALA A 121 4.58 -14.63 21.03
CA ALA A 121 4.76 -14.75 22.47
C ALA A 121 5.25 -13.43 23.09
N GLU A 122 6.21 -12.77 22.46
CA GLU A 122 6.92 -11.62 23.02
C GLU A 122 6.14 -10.30 22.83
N ARG A 123 5.43 -10.15 21.71
CA ARG A 123 4.75 -8.89 21.36
C ARG A 123 3.26 -8.97 21.60
N ASP A 124 2.71 -7.87 22.08
CA ASP A 124 1.26 -7.67 22.03
C ASP A 124 0.87 -7.11 20.66
N MET A 125 -0.07 -7.80 20.00
CA MET A 125 -0.47 -7.47 18.62
C MET A 125 -1.98 -7.51 18.51
N GLU A 126 -2.51 -6.56 17.73
CA GLU A 126 -3.93 -6.49 17.43
C GLU A 126 -4.43 -7.76 16.73
N PRO A 127 -5.57 -8.31 17.16
CA PRO A 127 -6.16 -9.46 16.49
C PRO A 127 -6.60 -9.09 15.07
N TRP A 128 -6.40 -10.06 14.16
CA TRP A 128 -6.88 -9.96 12.80
C TRP A 128 -8.40 -9.90 12.76
N ARG A 129 -8.91 -8.90 12.07
CA ARG A 129 -10.35 -8.74 11.82
C ARG A 129 -10.62 -9.06 10.36
N PRO A 130 -11.37 -10.13 10.08
CA PRO A 130 -11.73 -10.46 8.71
C PRO A 130 -12.59 -9.36 8.09
N MET A 131 -12.39 -9.15 6.81
CA MET A 131 -13.22 -8.28 5.99
C MET A 131 -14.58 -8.93 5.75
N SER A 132 -15.65 -8.15 5.60
CA SER A 132 -16.93 -8.71 5.15
C SER A 132 -16.80 -9.35 3.76
N GLN A 133 -17.66 -10.32 3.46
CA GLN A 133 -17.63 -11.00 2.16
C GLN A 133 -17.78 -10.03 0.99
N GLN A 134 -18.67 -9.03 1.12
CA GLN A 134 -18.88 -8.01 0.10
C GLN A 134 -17.62 -7.17 -0.14
N LEU A 135 -16.99 -6.68 0.92
CA LEU A 135 -15.75 -5.90 0.79
C LEU A 135 -14.59 -6.75 0.26
N PHE A 136 -14.55 -8.04 0.61
CA PHE A 136 -13.56 -8.97 0.09
C PHE A 136 -13.73 -9.21 -1.42
N LEU A 137 -14.98 -9.43 -1.86
CA LEU A 137 -15.30 -9.54 -3.29
C LEU A 137 -14.96 -8.24 -4.02
N LEU A 138 -15.40 -7.10 -3.48
CA LEU A 138 -15.10 -5.79 -4.05
C LEU A 138 -13.59 -5.54 -4.19
N ARG A 139 -12.78 -5.96 -3.22
CA ARG A 139 -11.32 -5.88 -3.30
C ARG A 139 -10.74 -6.77 -4.39
N LYS A 140 -11.29 -7.97 -4.59
CA LYS A 140 -10.88 -8.83 -5.72
C LYS A 140 -11.18 -8.18 -7.05
N LEU A 141 -12.40 -7.70 -7.24
CA LEU A 141 -12.85 -7.07 -8.48
C LEU A 141 -12.07 -5.79 -8.82
N THR A 142 -11.82 -4.93 -7.83
CA THR A 142 -11.04 -3.70 -8.06
C THR A 142 -9.59 -3.99 -8.40
N ARG A 143 -8.99 -5.03 -7.83
CA ARG A 143 -7.62 -5.47 -8.18
C ARG A 143 -7.58 -6.15 -9.55
N GLU A 144 -8.58 -6.94 -9.90
CA GLU A 144 -8.72 -7.53 -11.23
C GLU A 144 -8.87 -6.45 -12.29
N HIS A 145 -9.74 -5.44 -12.05
CA HIS A 145 -9.87 -4.28 -12.94
C HIS A 145 -8.52 -3.59 -13.15
N GLU A 146 -7.76 -3.34 -12.10
CA GLU A 146 -6.44 -2.73 -12.17
C GLU A 146 -5.47 -3.58 -13.02
N GLN A 147 -5.49 -4.90 -12.84
CA GLN A 147 -4.64 -5.83 -13.55
C GLN A 147 -4.97 -5.89 -15.05
N VAL A 148 -6.26 -5.99 -15.39
CA VAL A 148 -6.72 -5.97 -16.79
C VAL A 148 -6.41 -4.63 -17.46
N GLN A 149 -6.55 -3.51 -16.71
CA GLN A 149 -6.18 -2.18 -17.21
C GLN A 149 -4.67 -2.07 -17.51
N GLN A 150 -3.81 -2.70 -16.72
CA GLN A 150 -2.36 -2.76 -17.01
C GLN A 150 -2.09 -3.56 -18.28
N MET A 151 -2.67 -4.77 -18.41
CA MET A 151 -2.55 -5.61 -19.60
C MET A 151 -3.03 -4.87 -20.85
N ARG A 152 -4.17 -4.16 -20.74
CA ARG A 152 -4.66 -3.30 -21.83
C ARG A 152 -3.65 -2.24 -22.25
N THR A 153 -3.03 -1.56 -21.29
CA THR A 153 -2.03 -0.52 -21.57
C THR A 153 -0.78 -1.10 -22.25
N GLU A 154 -0.34 -2.29 -21.86
CA GLU A 154 0.75 -3.01 -22.50
C GLU A 154 0.42 -3.36 -23.95
N VAL A 155 -0.80 -3.87 -24.21
CA VAL A 155 -1.25 -4.18 -25.57
C VAL A 155 -1.31 -2.92 -26.45
N ILE A 156 -1.79 -1.79 -25.93
CA ILE A 156 -1.79 -0.51 -26.63
C ILE A 156 -0.38 -0.08 -27.00
N SER A 157 0.56 -0.16 -26.07
CA SER A 157 1.96 0.21 -26.32
C SER A 157 2.62 -0.69 -27.38
N ARG A 158 2.33 -1.99 -27.33
CA ARG A 158 2.81 -2.95 -28.35
C ARG A 158 2.16 -2.70 -29.71
N LEU A 159 0.87 -2.42 -29.76
CA LEU A 159 0.16 -2.08 -30.98
C LEU A 159 0.72 -0.79 -31.61
N HIS A 160 0.99 0.22 -30.79
CA HIS A 160 1.61 1.45 -31.24
C HIS A 160 3.00 1.19 -31.84
N ALA A 161 3.87 0.44 -31.16
CA ALA A 161 5.18 0.08 -31.67
C ALA A 161 5.11 -0.71 -32.99
N GLU A 162 4.24 -1.69 -33.08
CA GLU A 162 4.04 -2.50 -34.31
C GLU A 162 3.56 -1.65 -35.47
N CYS A 163 2.64 -0.71 -35.25
CA CYS A 163 2.13 0.19 -36.28
C CYS A 163 3.17 1.23 -36.78
N HIS A 164 4.21 1.49 -36.01
CA HIS A 164 5.29 2.42 -36.37
C HIS A 164 6.58 1.70 -36.79
N SER A 165 6.57 0.37 -36.85
CA SER A 165 7.71 -0.41 -37.34
C SER A 165 7.86 -0.29 -38.86
N MET A 166 9.09 -0.36 -39.34
CA MET A 166 9.41 -0.34 -40.77
C MET A 166 8.69 -1.47 -41.57
N LEU A 167 8.57 -2.64 -40.94
CA LEU A 167 7.82 -3.78 -41.47
C LEU A 167 6.70 -4.16 -40.49
N GLN A 168 5.48 -3.82 -40.84
CA GLN A 168 4.33 -4.13 -40.02
C GLN A 168 3.86 -5.57 -40.21
N GLY A 169 3.79 -6.32 -39.16
CA GLY A 169 3.20 -7.66 -39.15
C GLY A 169 1.67 -7.60 -39.14
N LYS A 170 1.02 -7.57 -40.30
CA LYS A 170 -0.47 -7.50 -40.39
C LYS A 170 -1.19 -8.50 -39.51
N SER A 171 -0.67 -9.73 -39.38
CA SER A 171 -1.21 -10.76 -38.50
C SER A 171 -1.03 -10.44 -37.02
N THR A 172 0.11 -9.84 -36.64
CA THR A 172 0.40 -9.38 -35.27
C THR A 172 -0.52 -8.24 -34.88
N VAL A 173 -0.69 -7.23 -35.74
CA VAL A 173 -1.65 -6.13 -35.52
C VAL A 173 -3.07 -6.67 -35.30
N ARG A 174 -3.52 -7.64 -36.13
CA ARG A 174 -4.84 -8.25 -35.97
C ARG A 174 -5.01 -8.94 -34.60
N ARG A 175 -4.00 -9.70 -34.16
CA ARG A 175 -4.03 -10.37 -32.86
C ARG A 175 -4.06 -9.36 -31.69
N LEU A 176 -3.23 -8.34 -31.75
CA LEU A 176 -3.18 -7.28 -30.72
C LEU A 176 -4.52 -6.53 -30.63
N ARG A 177 -5.16 -6.21 -31.75
CA ARG A 177 -6.49 -5.58 -31.75
C ARG A 177 -7.55 -6.47 -31.12
N LYS A 178 -7.54 -7.79 -31.42
CA LYS A 178 -8.47 -8.74 -30.78
C LYS A 178 -8.26 -8.83 -29.27
N THR A 179 -6.99 -8.85 -28.83
CA THR A 179 -6.65 -8.86 -27.40
C THR A 179 -7.11 -7.56 -26.72
N LEU A 180 -6.96 -6.41 -27.40
CA LEU A 180 -7.45 -5.14 -26.89
C LEU A 180 -8.97 -5.13 -26.71
N GLN A 181 -9.74 -5.60 -27.71
CA GLN A 181 -11.19 -5.74 -27.61
C GLN A 181 -11.62 -6.66 -26.45
N LEU A 182 -10.89 -7.77 -26.24
CA LEU A 182 -11.16 -8.67 -25.12
C LEU A 182 -10.95 -7.94 -23.76
N HIS A 183 -9.84 -7.23 -23.59
CA HIS A 183 -9.59 -6.50 -22.36
C HIS A 183 -10.62 -5.38 -22.13
N GLU A 184 -11.08 -4.70 -23.17
CA GLU A 184 -12.12 -3.68 -23.07
C GLU A 184 -13.45 -4.29 -22.62
N ALA A 185 -13.85 -5.43 -23.18
CA ALA A 185 -15.04 -6.14 -22.75
C ALA A 185 -14.94 -6.63 -21.29
N GLN A 186 -13.77 -7.17 -20.88
CA GLN A 186 -13.53 -7.57 -19.50
C GLN A 186 -13.63 -6.39 -18.53
N LEU A 187 -13.03 -5.24 -18.86
CA LEU A 187 -13.10 -4.04 -18.02
C LEU A 187 -14.54 -3.56 -17.82
N GLN A 188 -15.37 -3.59 -18.89
CA GLN A 188 -16.78 -3.23 -18.79
C GLN A 188 -17.54 -4.23 -17.89
N ALA A 189 -17.34 -5.53 -18.06
CA ALA A 189 -17.96 -6.55 -17.24
C ALA A 189 -17.60 -6.40 -15.76
N ILE A 190 -16.30 -6.22 -15.44
CA ILE A 190 -15.84 -6.03 -14.07
C ILE A 190 -16.41 -4.75 -13.46
N GLN A 191 -16.55 -3.66 -14.23
CA GLN A 191 -17.16 -2.41 -13.75
C GLN A 191 -18.64 -2.59 -13.40
N LEU A 192 -19.38 -3.36 -14.20
CA LEU A 192 -20.78 -3.70 -13.89
C LEU A 192 -20.86 -4.53 -12.61
N GLU A 193 -20.03 -5.56 -12.48
CA GLU A 193 -20.01 -6.43 -11.30
C GLU A 193 -19.61 -5.65 -10.02
N ILE A 194 -18.68 -4.68 -10.12
CA ILE A 194 -18.37 -3.75 -9.03
C ILE A 194 -19.62 -2.95 -8.63
N ALA A 195 -20.34 -2.41 -9.61
CA ALA A 195 -21.55 -1.60 -9.33
C ALA A 195 -22.65 -2.46 -8.68
N GLU A 196 -22.89 -3.67 -9.16
CA GLU A 196 -23.84 -4.62 -8.62
C GLU A 196 -23.47 -5.04 -7.18
N THR A 197 -22.19 -5.34 -6.93
CA THR A 197 -21.68 -5.68 -5.59
C THR A 197 -21.92 -4.54 -4.60
N ILE A 198 -21.76 -3.29 -5.03
CA ILE A 198 -22.01 -2.12 -4.19
C ILE A 198 -23.52 -1.93 -3.96
N GLN A 199 -24.34 -2.13 -4.98
CA GLN A 199 -25.79 -1.96 -4.90
C GLN A 199 -26.46 -3.04 -4.02
N ALA A 200 -25.89 -4.23 -3.94
CA ALA A 200 -26.36 -5.32 -3.10
C ALA A 200 -26.29 -5.00 -1.59
N ASP A 201 -25.49 -4.01 -1.18
CA ASP A 201 -25.42 -3.50 0.19
C ASP A 201 -25.87 -2.03 0.24
N PRO A 202 -27.11 -1.74 0.69
CA PRO A 202 -27.64 -0.37 0.72
C PRO A 202 -26.81 0.61 1.57
N LEU A 203 -26.24 0.15 2.68
CA LEU A 203 -25.39 1.00 3.54
C LEU A 203 -24.07 1.35 2.85
N LEU A 204 -23.46 0.35 2.21
CA LEU A 204 -22.23 0.56 1.42
C LEU A 204 -22.50 1.49 0.25
N SER A 205 -23.62 1.29 -0.46
CA SER A 205 -24.04 2.10 -1.60
C SER A 205 -24.23 3.56 -1.22
N ASP A 206 -24.95 3.83 -0.13
CA ASP A 206 -25.18 5.20 0.35
C ASP A 206 -23.87 5.90 0.73
N LYS A 207 -23.01 5.24 1.49
CA LYS A 207 -21.70 5.79 1.87
C LYS A 207 -20.79 6.05 0.66
N ILE A 208 -20.77 5.15 -0.32
CA ILE A 208 -19.99 5.37 -1.55
C ILE A 208 -20.55 6.54 -2.35
N LYS A 209 -21.88 6.69 -2.46
CA LYS A 209 -22.51 7.85 -3.09
C LYS A 209 -22.08 9.16 -2.43
N LYS A 210 -22.04 9.23 -1.10
CA LYS A 210 -21.56 10.40 -0.35
C LYS A 210 -20.10 10.73 -0.67
N VAL A 211 -19.23 9.73 -0.75
CA VAL A 211 -17.81 9.93 -1.11
C VAL A 211 -17.64 10.40 -2.56
N THR A 212 -18.43 9.89 -3.48
CA THR A 212 -18.36 10.28 -4.91
C THR A 212 -18.88 11.69 -5.20
N THR A 213 -19.45 12.40 -4.22
CA THR A 213 -19.78 13.82 -4.34
C THR A 213 -18.53 14.72 -4.46
N ILE A 214 -17.34 14.23 -4.08
CA ILE A 214 -16.08 14.93 -4.34
C ILE A 214 -15.82 14.93 -5.84
N LYS A 215 -15.79 16.13 -6.47
CA LYS A 215 -15.49 16.26 -7.90
C LYS A 215 -14.16 15.61 -8.25
N GLY A 216 -14.17 14.69 -9.21
CA GLY A 216 -13.00 13.92 -9.64
C GLY A 216 -12.82 12.58 -8.95
N VAL A 217 -13.62 12.25 -7.94
CA VAL A 217 -13.64 10.93 -7.30
C VAL A 217 -14.83 10.12 -7.86
N GLY A 218 -14.54 9.18 -8.74
CA GLY A 218 -15.55 8.30 -9.34
C GLY A 218 -15.81 7.04 -8.50
N LEU A 219 -16.84 6.27 -8.92
CA LEU A 219 -17.26 5.02 -8.27
C LEU A 219 -16.09 4.05 -8.06
N LEU A 220 -15.31 3.78 -9.09
CA LEU A 220 -14.16 2.87 -9.02
C LEU A 220 -13.12 3.33 -8.00
N THR A 221 -12.87 4.65 -7.90
CA THR A 221 -11.93 5.20 -6.92
C THR A 221 -12.42 4.99 -5.50
N ALA A 222 -13.69 5.32 -5.24
CA ALA A 222 -14.30 5.12 -3.93
C ALA A 222 -14.34 3.63 -3.55
N ALA A 223 -14.77 2.77 -4.47
CA ALA A 223 -14.81 1.33 -4.30
C ALA A 223 -13.44 0.74 -3.95
N THR A 224 -12.39 1.12 -4.71
CA THR A 224 -11.02 0.64 -4.45
C THR A 224 -10.54 1.06 -3.07
N ILE A 225 -10.69 2.34 -2.69
CA ILE A 225 -10.22 2.83 -1.40
C ILE A 225 -10.97 2.15 -0.25
N VAL A 226 -12.29 2.04 -0.36
CA VAL A 226 -13.14 1.38 0.66
C VAL A 226 -12.78 -0.10 0.81
N ALA A 227 -12.61 -0.79 -0.30
CA ALA A 227 -12.21 -2.21 -0.30
C ALA A 227 -10.80 -2.42 0.26
N GLU A 228 -9.82 -1.61 -0.14
CA GLU A 228 -8.44 -1.73 0.34
C GLU A 228 -8.27 -1.34 1.82
N THR A 229 -9.19 -0.57 2.38
CA THR A 229 -9.17 -0.14 3.78
C THR A 229 -10.15 -0.91 4.67
N SER A 230 -10.83 -1.94 4.15
CA SER A 230 -11.90 -2.67 4.87
C SER A 230 -12.98 -1.72 5.43
N GLY A 231 -13.45 -0.76 4.60
CA GLY A 231 -14.41 0.25 5.05
C GLY A 231 -13.84 1.18 6.14
N PHE A 232 -12.53 1.37 6.15
CA PHE A 232 -11.80 2.13 7.18
C PHE A 232 -11.96 1.59 8.61
N ALA A 233 -12.36 0.33 8.78
CA ALA A 233 -12.59 -0.27 10.08
C ALA A 233 -11.32 -0.36 10.95
N LEU A 234 -10.15 -0.49 10.31
CA LEU A 234 -8.87 -0.67 10.98
C LEU A 234 -8.16 0.64 11.34
N PHE A 235 -8.76 1.81 11.01
CA PHE A 235 -8.11 3.10 11.19
C PHE A 235 -8.86 3.98 12.19
N THR A 236 -8.15 4.42 13.21
CA THR A 236 -8.64 5.37 14.21
C THR A 236 -8.22 6.81 13.91
N SER A 237 -7.23 7.01 13.04
CA SER A 237 -6.71 8.33 12.68
C SER A 237 -6.32 8.44 11.20
N GLN A 238 -6.34 9.68 10.69
CA GLN A 238 -5.85 9.99 9.34
C GLN A 238 -4.36 9.67 9.18
N LYS A 239 -3.56 9.79 10.25
CA LYS A 239 -2.13 9.47 10.26
C LYS A 239 -1.88 7.98 10.00
N GLN A 240 -2.64 7.10 10.67
CA GLN A 240 -2.56 5.65 10.41
C GLN A 240 -2.93 5.30 8.97
N LEU A 241 -3.99 5.93 8.43
CA LEU A 241 -4.42 5.70 7.05
C LEU A 241 -3.38 6.17 6.03
N THR A 242 -2.80 7.37 6.22
CA THR A 242 -1.79 7.90 5.31
C THR A 242 -0.49 7.08 5.36
N SER A 243 -0.12 6.57 6.53
CA SER A 243 0.98 5.62 6.72
C SER A 243 0.70 4.30 6.00
N TYR A 244 -0.50 3.74 6.20
CA TYR A 244 -0.93 2.52 5.48
C TYR A 244 -0.89 2.67 3.97
N ALA A 245 -1.23 3.85 3.44
CA ALA A 245 -1.12 4.16 2.02
C ALA A 245 0.31 4.48 1.56
N GLY A 246 1.27 4.64 2.48
CA GLY A 246 2.68 4.93 2.18
C GLY A 246 2.94 6.37 1.73
N TYR A 247 2.14 7.32 2.24
CA TYR A 247 2.33 8.76 2.05
C TYR A 247 3.15 9.43 3.16
N ASP A 248 3.71 8.65 4.09
CA ASP A 248 4.62 9.20 5.09
C ASP A 248 5.87 9.76 4.42
N VAL A 249 6.32 10.90 4.93
CA VAL A 249 7.58 11.49 4.51
C VAL A 249 8.72 10.78 5.24
N VAL A 250 9.68 10.30 4.50
CA VAL A 250 10.92 9.74 5.02
C VAL A 250 11.98 10.81 4.94
N GLU A 251 12.47 11.23 6.10
CA GLU A 251 13.60 12.12 6.24
C GLU A 251 14.90 11.34 6.02
N ASN A 252 15.83 11.91 5.29
CA ASN A 252 17.15 11.35 5.07
C ASN A 252 18.19 12.35 5.53
N GLN A 253 18.34 12.46 6.86
CA GLN A 253 19.29 13.37 7.51
C GLN A 253 20.27 12.54 8.32
N SER A 254 21.57 12.84 8.19
CA SER A 254 22.62 12.23 8.99
C SER A 254 23.71 13.27 9.22
N GLY A 255 23.84 13.75 10.45
CA GLY A 255 24.77 14.81 10.82
C GLY A 255 24.56 16.07 9.96
N LYS A 256 25.57 16.50 9.24
CA LYS A 256 25.51 17.69 8.34
C LYS A 256 24.87 17.39 6.96
N ARG A 257 24.57 16.13 6.67
CA ARG A 257 23.98 15.73 5.37
C ARG A 257 22.47 15.80 5.42
N SER A 258 21.86 16.67 4.61
CA SER A 258 20.42 16.68 4.35
C SER A 258 20.14 16.11 2.95
N GLY A 259 19.45 14.96 2.90
CA GLY A 259 19.02 14.32 1.66
C GLY A 259 17.64 14.80 1.24
N LYS A 260 17.23 14.44 0.01
CA LYS A 260 15.88 14.77 -0.50
C LYS A 260 14.82 13.97 0.25
N GLU A 261 13.84 14.65 0.80
CA GLU A 261 12.63 14.06 1.36
C GLU A 261 11.82 13.34 0.28
N LYS A 262 11.31 12.16 0.64
CA LYS A 262 10.47 11.31 -0.24
C LYS A 262 9.33 10.73 0.57
N ILE A 263 8.20 10.41 -0.09
CA ILE A 263 7.20 9.53 0.52
C ILE A 263 7.79 8.12 0.66
N SER A 264 7.42 7.42 1.72
CA SER A 264 7.95 6.08 2.04
C SER A 264 7.69 5.06 0.93
N LYS A 265 6.56 5.18 0.26
CA LYS A 265 5.99 4.18 -0.67
C LYS A 265 5.85 2.77 -0.03
N GLN A 266 6.19 2.62 1.25
CA GLN A 266 6.00 1.41 2.04
C GLN A 266 4.56 1.38 2.53
N GLY A 267 3.68 0.73 1.76
CA GLY A 267 2.26 0.69 2.05
C GLY A 267 1.45 0.32 0.82
N ASN A 268 0.14 0.47 0.90
CA ASN A 268 -0.81 0.03 -0.12
C ASN A 268 -0.63 0.80 -1.44
N SER A 269 -0.09 0.11 -2.45
CA SER A 269 0.17 0.70 -3.77
C SER A 269 -1.12 0.89 -4.59
N HIS A 270 -2.17 0.08 -4.37
CA HIS A 270 -3.45 0.20 -5.06
C HIS A 270 -4.12 1.54 -4.73
N ILE A 271 -4.10 1.96 -3.45
CA ILE A 271 -4.60 3.27 -3.02
C ILE A 271 -3.83 4.40 -3.70
N ARG A 272 -2.49 4.34 -3.74
CA ARG A 272 -1.71 5.40 -4.39
C ARG A 272 -1.94 5.48 -5.89
N ARG A 273 -2.12 4.34 -6.54
CA ARG A 273 -2.36 4.26 -7.98
C ARG A 273 -3.73 4.78 -8.35
N ILE A 274 -4.78 4.34 -7.64
CA ILE A 274 -6.14 4.78 -7.95
C ILE A 274 -6.35 6.28 -7.68
N LEU A 275 -5.63 6.90 -6.75
CA LEU A 275 -5.73 8.32 -6.44
C LEU A 275 -4.99 9.24 -7.42
N HIS A 276 -4.20 8.69 -8.35
CA HIS A 276 -3.40 9.51 -9.26
C HIS A 276 -4.28 10.39 -10.17
N MET A 277 -5.18 9.78 -10.93
CA MET A 277 -6.08 10.52 -11.82
C MET A 277 -7.08 11.40 -11.06
N PRO A 278 -7.73 10.95 -9.97
CA PRO A 278 -8.56 11.81 -9.15
C PRO A 278 -7.85 13.07 -8.63
N ALA A 279 -6.57 12.98 -8.28
CA ALA A 279 -5.81 14.15 -7.84
C ALA A 279 -5.59 15.17 -8.98
N LEU A 280 -5.32 14.72 -10.20
CA LEU A 280 -5.25 15.57 -11.39
C LEU A 280 -6.61 16.21 -11.65
N ASN A 281 -7.68 15.41 -11.64
CA ASN A 281 -9.04 15.88 -11.90
C ASN A 281 -9.52 16.89 -10.83
N ALA A 282 -9.23 16.63 -9.54
CA ALA A 282 -9.63 17.52 -8.46
C ALA A 282 -8.97 18.92 -8.58
N VAL A 283 -7.73 18.99 -9.05
CA VAL A 283 -7.06 20.26 -9.34
C VAL A 283 -7.66 20.92 -10.57
N SER A 284 -7.89 20.19 -11.66
CA SER A 284 -8.44 20.71 -12.91
C SER A 284 -9.91 21.15 -12.79
N LEU A 285 -10.72 20.38 -12.05
CA LEU A 285 -12.12 20.68 -11.77
C LEU A 285 -12.33 21.69 -10.63
N ASN A 286 -11.25 22.29 -10.18
CA ASN A 286 -11.26 23.37 -9.21
C ASN A 286 -11.90 23.00 -7.86
N VAL A 287 -11.57 21.81 -7.32
CA VAL A 287 -11.89 21.48 -5.92
C VAL A 287 -11.06 22.38 -5.01
N PRO A 288 -11.66 23.34 -4.27
CA PRO A 288 -10.92 24.49 -3.70
C PRO A 288 -9.74 24.07 -2.83
N VAL A 289 -9.94 23.12 -1.90
CA VAL A 289 -8.90 22.64 -0.98
C VAL A 289 -7.74 21.96 -1.73
N CYS A 290 -8.05 21.21 -2.80
CA CYS A 290 -7.04 20.51 -3.61
C CYS A 290 -6.28 21.50 -4.49
N ARG A 291 -6.99 22.44 -5.11
CA ARG A 291 -6.43 23.48 -5.96
C ARG A 291 -5.51 24.40 -5.17
N ALA A 292 -5.96 24.95 -4.04
CA ALA A 292 -5.16 25.79 -3.16
C ALA A 292 -3.88 25.10 -2.67
N LEU A 293 -3.97 23.82 -2.29
CA LEU A 293 -2.80 23.03 -1.90
C LEU A 293 -1.80 22.88 -3.05
N TYR A 294 -2.29 22.58 -4.25
CA TYR A 294 -1.44 22.43 -5.44
C TYR A 294 -0.73 23.76 -5.78
N GLU A 295 -1.46 24.87 -5.85
CA GLU A 295 -0.92 26.18 -6.16
C GLU A 295 0.08 26.67 -5.13
N ARG A 296 -0.20 26.47 -3.84
CA ARG A 296 0.72 26.80 -2.74
C ARG A 296 2.05 26.06 -2.87
N LEU A 297 2.02 24.75 -3.20
CA LEU A 297 3.24 23.94 -3.32
C LEU A 297 4.03 24.27 -4.59
N THR A 298 3.36 24.50 -5.71
CA THR A 298 4.02 24.90 -6.96
C THR A 298 4.57 26.33 -6.87
N GLY A 299 3.86 27.24 -6.21
CA GLY A 299 4.34 28.60 -5.91
C GLY A 299 5.58 28.61 -5.01
N LYS A 300 5.74 27.62 -4.12
CA LYS A 300 6.98 27.38 -3.34
C LYS A 300 8.09 26.67 -4.16
N GLY A 301 7.97 26.56 -5.48
CA GLY A 301 8.97 25.94 -6.36
C GLY A 301 9.02 24.40 -6.28
N LYS A 302 8.06 23.73 -5.64
CA LYS A 302 8.03 22.26 -5.65
C LYS A 302 7.61 21.73 -7.02
N LYS A 303 8.18 20.60 -7.45
CA LYS A 303 7.82 19.96 -8.74
C LYS A 303 6.33 19.60 -8.76
N LYS A 304 5.67 19.76 -9.91
CA LYS A 304 4.24 19.45 -10.11
C LYS A 304 3.84 18.08 -9.58
N MET A 305 4.65 17.04 -9.83
CA MET A 305 4.39 15.69 -9.34
C MET A 305 4.37 15.60 -7.80
N VAL A 306 5.22 16.34 -7.10
CA VAL A 306 5.23 16.40 -5.64
C VAL A 306 3.94 17.04 -5.11
N ALA A 307 3.48 18.12 -5.77
CA ALA A 307 2.23 18.76 -5.44
C ALA A 307 1.02 17.82 -5.66
N TYR A 308 0.99 17.07 -6.77
CA TYR A 308 -0.07 16.07 -7.00
C TYR A 308 -0.06 14.95 -5.97
N VAL A 309 1.09 14.46 -5.51
CA VAL A 309 1.17 13.46 -4.43
C VAL A 309 0.63 14.02 -3.12
N ALA A 310 0.86 15.28 -2.81
CA ALA A 310 0.25 15.94 -1.66
C ALA A 310 -1.29 16.04 -1.80
N VAL A 311 -1.80 16.32 -3.00
CA VAL A 311 -3.24 16.31 -3.29
C VAL A 311 -3.82 14.89 -3.16
N GLN A 312 -3.13 13.84 -3.60
CA GLN A 312 -3.54 12.45 -3.37
C GLN A 312 -3.73 12.15 -1.88
N LYS A 313 -2.75 12.53 -1.06
CA LYS A 313 -2.83 12.41 0.41
C LYS A 313 -4.04 13.18 0.96
N LYS A 314 -4.27 14.42 0.49
CA LYS A 314 -5.40 15.25 0.91
C LYS A 314 -6.74 14.61 0.52
N LEU A 315 -6.88 14.10 -0.72
CA LEU A 315 -8.09 13.39 -1.16
C LEU A 315 -8.36 12.16 -0.30
N LEU A 316 -7.34 11.35 0.02
CA LEU A 316 -7.49 10.18 0.88
C LEU A 316 -8.04 10.57 2.26
N THR A 317 -7.51 11.65 2.86
CA THR A 317 -8.00 12.14 4.17
C THR A 317 -9.40 12.73 4.11
N LEU A 318 -9.78 13.37 3.00
CA LEU A 318 -11.14 13.86 2.77
C LEU A 318 -12.13 12.69 2.65
N ILE A 319 -11.82 11.69 1.83
CA ILE A 319 -12.64 10.48 1.66
C ILE A 319 -12.85 9.79 3.03
N TYR A 320 -11.78 9.64 3.81
CA TYR A 320 -11.87 9.09 5.17
C TYR A 320 -12.79 9.91 6.08
N THR A 321 -12.67 11.23 6.04
CA THR A 321 -13.48 12.12 6.89
C THR A 321 -14.96 12.04 6.53
N LEU A 322 -15.31 12.09 5.24
CA LEU A 322 -16.68 11.94 4.77
C LEU A 322 -17.26 10.57 5.14
N TRP A 323 -16.47 9.51 4.97
CA TRP A 323 -16.87 8.16 5.35
C TRP A 323 -17.17 8.01 6.83
N LYS A 324 -16.32 8.59 7.70
CA LYS A 324 -16.51 8.53 9.18
C LYS A 324 -17.65 9.40 9.68
N LYS A 325 -17.87 10.55 9.06
CA LYS A 325 -18.96 11.47 9.39
C LYS A 325 -20.30 11.09 8.75
N ASP A 326 -20.26 10.19 7.78
CA ASP A 326 -21.40 9.78 6.96
C ASP A 326 -22.07 10.96 6.21
N GLU A 327 -21.25 11.87 5.69
CA GLU A 327 -21.65 13.11 5.01
C GLU A 327 -21.18 13.14 3.56
N GLY A 328 -21.93 13.89 2.69
CA GLY A 328 -21.48 14.24 1.36
C GLY A 328 -20.52 15.45 1.38
N TRP A 329 -19.80 15.65 0.28
CA TRP A 329 -18.91 16.79 0.12
C TRP A 329 -19.68 18.11 0.06
N GLN A 330 -19.38 19.03 0.96
CA GLN A 330 -19.90 20.40 0.98
C GLN A 330 -18.74 21.38 0.80
N GLN A 331 -18.72 22.08 -0.31
CA GLN A 331 -17.61 22.93 -0.72
C GLN A 331 -17.30 24.02 0.32
N ASP A 332 -18.33 24.65 0.90
CA ASP A 332 -18.21 25.79 1.82
C ASP A 332 -17.79 25.38 3.23
N HIS A 333 -18.18 24.19 3.68
CA HIS A 333 -17.85 23.70 5.01
C HIS A 333 -16.36 23.44 5.18
N TYR A 334 -15.68 22.95 4.15
CA TYR A 334 -14.26 22.61 4.20
C TYR A 334 -13.33 23.80 3.94
N MET A 335 -13.85 24.92 3.43
CA MET A 335 -13.10 26.18 3.33
C MET A 335 -12.97 26.91 4.67
N ARG A 336 -13.91 26.71 5.60
CA ARG A 336 -13.94 27.37 6.91
C ARG A 336 -13.10 26.64 7.98
N GLN A 337 -12.75 25.38 7.77
CA GLN A 337 -11.97 24.55 8.71
C GLN A 337 -10.52 24.34 8.20
N GLU A 338 -9.77 25.37 7.90
CA GLU A 338 -8.32 25.22 7.92
C GLU A 338 -7.88 25.12 9.39
N PRO A 339 -7.34 23.96 9.84
CA PRO A 339 -6.77 23.90 11.17
C PRO A 339 -5.49 24.75 11.18
N LYS A 340 -5.48 25.75 12.03
CA LYS A 340 -4.27 26.51 12.43
C LYS A 340 -3.29 25.61 13.21
N GLY A 341 -2.99 24.40 12.73
CA GLY A 341 -2.29 23.41 13.56
C GLY A 341 -1.17 22.62 12.91
N ASP A 342 -1.17 22.43 11.58
CA ASP A 342 -0.15 21.56 10.96
C ASP A 342 1.06 22.31 10.35
N ILE A 343 1.22 23.61 10.66
CA ILE A 343 2.33 24.44 10.13
C ILE A 343 3.60 24.30 10.98
N GLN A 344 3.50 23.91 12.26
CA GLN A 344 4.67 23.91 13.16
C GLN A 344 5.63 22.74 12.97
N SER A 345 5.26 21.64 12.35
CA SER A 345 6.19 20.54 12.08
C SER A 345 7.00 20.66 10.79
N LEU A 346 6.67 21.68 9.93
CA LEU A 346 7.44 21.96 8.71
C LEU A 346 8.27 23.24 8.79
N GLU A 347 8.07 24.09 9.82
CA GLU A 347 8.82 25.33 10.02
C GLU A 347 9.90 25.24 11.12
N ALA A 348 9.92 24.21 11.94
CA ALA A 348 10.95 24.04 12.97
C ALA A 348 12.36 23.69 12.44
N GLY A 349 12.53 23.57 11.11
CA GLY A 349 13.83 23.32 10.47
C GLY A 349 14.49 24.55 9.84
N ALA A 350 13.89 25.75 9.91
CA ALA A 350 14.36 26.91 9.12
C ALA A 350 14.78 28.14 9.94
N SER A 351 14.88 28.06 11.25
CA SER A 351 15.35 29.22 12.04
C SER A 351 16.33 28.79 13.14
N LEU A 352 17.59 28.65 12.77
CA LEU A 352 18.74 28.87 13.64
C LEU A 352 20.05 28.88 12.81
N SER A 353 20.33 30.01 12.18
CA SER A 353 21.70 30.50 11.98
C SER A 353 21.63 31.99 11.60
N GLY A 354 21.47 32.80 12.64
CA GLY A 354 21.83 34.19 12.54
C GLY A 354 23.36 34.28 12.65
N VAL A 355 24.01 34.81 11.64
CA VAL A 355 25.33 35.42 11.74
C VAL A 355 25.28 36.75 10.98
N SER A 356 25.52 37.74 11.76
CA SER A 356 25.93 39.12 11.60
C SER A 356 26.42 39.58 10.24
N ALA A 357 25.94 40.79 9.88
CA ALA A 357 26.45 41.67 8.84
C ALA A 357 27.82 42.23 9.13
N ALA A 358 28.67 42.28 8.12
CA ALA A 358 29.58 43.36 7.69
C ALA A 358 30.60 42.76 6.71
N ASP A 359 30.66 43.14 5.50
CA ASP A 359 31.43 44.21 4.92
C ASP A 359 31.27 44.30 3.40
N LYS A 360 31.22 45.53 2.96
CA LYS A 360 31.21 45.99 1.59
C LYS A 360 32.56 45.75 0.93
N ASN A 361 32.59 45.30 -0.34
CA ASN A 361 33.24 46.06 -1.41
C ASN A 361 33.07 45.42 -2.80
N THR A 362 32.52 46.25 -3.68
CA THR A 362 32.69 46.40 -5.11
C THR A 362 33.75 45.54 -5.82
N VAL A 363 33.36 44.95 -6.96
CA VAL A 363 33.85 45.22 -8.31
C VAL A 363 33.03 44.39 -9.32
N ALA A 364 32.48 45.08 -10.33
CA ALA A 364 31.87 44.52 -11.55
C ALA A 364 32.97 44.53 -12.67
N PRO A 365 32.62 44.25 -13.95
CA PRO A 365 32.37 42.94 -14.54
C PRO A 365 33.42 42.68 -15.68
N ALA A 366 33.51 41.42 -16.16
CA ALA A 366 34.18 41.16 -17.41
C ALA A 366 33.37 40.21 -18.31
N VAL A 367 33.08 40.75 -19.44
CA VAL A 367 32.49 40.17 -20.65
C VAL A 367 33.57 39.39 -21.43
N ALA A 368 33.13 38.38 -22.15
CA ALA A 368 33.58 37.86 -23.46
C ALA A 368 33.88 36.34 -23.37
N ARG A 369 33.47 35.55 -24.26
CA ARG A 369 33.24 35.45 -25.70
C ARG A 369 33.16 33.96 -26.05
N ALA A 370 32.29 33.67 -26.98
CA ALA A 370 32.11 32.42 -27.68
C ALA A 370 33.39 31.90 -28.35
N THR A 371 33.54 30.59 -28.47
CA THR A 371 34.06 29.94 -29.65
C THR A 371 33.35 28.61 -29.90
N GLN A 372 32.79 28.53 -31.09
CA GLN A 372 32.40 27.31 -31.81
C GLN A 372 33.65 26.49 -32.08
N ASP A 373 33.50 25.16 -32.02
CA ASP A 373 34.28 24.27 -32.89
C ASP A 373 33.42 23.03 -33.20
N GLU A 374 32.97 23.01 -34.44
CA GLU A 374 32.52 21.82 -35.18
C GLU A 374 33.74 20.97 -35.50
N HIS A 375 33.61 19.62 -35.48
CA HIS A 375 34.14 18.71 -36.49
C HIS A 375 33.85 17.23 -36.16
N PRO A 376 33.97 16.27 -37.11
CA PRO A 376 32.84 15.67 -37.81
C PRO A 376 32.78 14.13 -37.59
N VAL A 377 31.67 13.56 -38.07
CA VAL A 377 31.38 12.12 -38.19
C VAL A 377 32.33 11.45 -39.18
N PRO A 378 32.76 10.19 -38.96
CA PRO A 378 33.09 9.28 -40.03
C PRO A 378 32.06 8.19 -40.24
N VAL A 379 31.69 8.09 -41.49
CA VAL A 379 30.89 7.03 -42.13
C VAL A 379 31.76 5.77 -42.31
N GLY A 380 31.14 4.61 -42.10
CA GLY A 380 31.43 3.39 -42.83
C GLY A 380 32.24 2.31 -42.16
N GLN A 381 31.59 1.18 -41.88
CA GLN A 381 32.02 -0.11 -42.48
C GLN A 381 30.98 -1.21 -42.15
N GLU A 382 30.55 -1.83 -43.24
CA GLU A 382 29.86 -3.12 -43.33
C GLU A 382 30.70 -4.24 -42.71
N LEU A 383 30.06 -5.25 -42.19
CA LEU A 383 30.48 -6.67 -42.17
C LEU A 383 29.27 -7.47 -41.67
N SER A 384 28.52 -8.09 -42.58
CA SER A 384 28.57 -9.45 -43.12
C SER A 384 28.41 -10.57 -42.09
N PHE A 385 27.26 -11.21 -42.21
CA PHE A 385 26.86 -12.61 -41.98
C PHE A 385 27.83 -13.59 -41.29
N ARG A 386 27.36 -14.20 -40.21
CA ARG A 386 27.02 -15.64 -40.14
C ARG A 386 25.99 -15.90 -39.06
#